data_10ce5f574102cdb3720ff962b487b9fe
#
_entry.id   10ce5f574102cdb3720ff962b487b9fe
#
_cell.length_a   1.000
_cell.length_b   1.000
_cell.length_c   1.000
_cell.angle_alpha   90.00
_cell.angle_beta   90.00
_cell.angle_gamma   90.00
#
_symmetry.space_group_name_H-M   'P 1'
#
loop_
_entity.id
_entity.type
_entity.pdbx_description
1 polymer ?
#
loop_
_entity_poly.entity_id
_entity_poly.type
_entity_poly.pdbx_seq_one_letter_code
_entity_poly.pdbx_strand_id
1 'polypeptide(L)'
;MVFEPVINSHKIKFKLLDKMFSDFYFVSDRVNIFINLDSILSEFYREDLISSFMNLKGYENIALSSEIMNIAAHYRKYFYTRHKKTTFIYFYYMNKKPKKNMVIYPDYCKSIIERKNIKGKYEVFNNILKDNLRLLSLLSMYVPQVYFLLSDGYEPSLVPYNIMNNSICDNIVLTKDPYEYQFVSYPNTYVLRLKYDKSVLLNRKNLIDYILKDNKYKPNNYIDGIIYELILPYLSCKKRDLKGIKGKGKVNIIKKIDKLITNKKFPKFEDLSFNSLYKILDLDVDYDEIKSLYTITNISYQYNRLSKKDKINLEEFLIDRYENRTIMQINSTYYLNNPVQLIELWEGVQY
;
A
#
# COMPACT_ATOMS: atom_id res chain seq x y z
N MET A 1 20.65 5.43 14.92
CA MET A 1 20.20 4.05 14.63
C MET A 1 20.31 3.78 13.13
N VAL A 2 20.72 2.59 12.73
CA VAL A 2 21.01 2.25 11.32
C VAL A 2 19.79 2.37 10.39
N PHE A 3 18.58 2.19 10.92
CA PHE A 3 17.33 2.25 10.14
C PHE A 3 16.69 3.62 10.09
N GLU A 4 17.15 4.53 10.91
CA GLU A 4 16.56 5.85 11.05
C GLU A 4 16.37 6.58 9.72
N PRO A 5 17.33 6.55 8.77
CA PRO A 5 17.13 7.18 7.46
C PRO A 5 16.00 6.56 6.65
N VAL A 6 15.87 5.22 6.66
CA VAL A 6 14.81 4.53 5.91
C VAL A 6 13.45 4.78 6.56
N ILE A 7 13.36 4.62 7.87
CA ILE A 7 12.13 4.82 8.63
C ILE A 7 11.69 6.28 8.58
N ASN A 8 12.61 7.23 8.74
CA ASN A 8 12.29 8.65 8.64
C ASN A 8 11.80 9.04 7.24
N SER A 9 12.17 8.28 6.19
CA SER A 9 11.60 8.47 4.85
C SER A 9 10.09 8.18 4.79
N HIS A 10 9.55 7.44 5.75
CA HIS A 10 8.13 7.08 5.85
C HIS A 10 7.36 7.96 6.85
N LYS A 11 8.08 8.77 7.66
CA LYS A 11 7.50 9.75 8.59
C LYS A 11 7.58 11.15 7.96
N ILE A 12 6.54 11.55 7.25
CA ILE A 12 6.49 12.87 6.60
C ILE A 12 6.38 13.96 7.68
N LYS A 13 7.24 14.97 7.61
CA LYS A 13 7.21 16.10 8.57
C LYS A 13 5.81 16.72 8.65
N PHE A 14 5.32 17.05 9.84
CA PHE A 14 3.98 17.63 10.06
C PHE A 14 3.73 18.88 9.20
N LYS A 15 4.71 19.78 9.08
CA LYS A 15 4.59 20.96 8.21
C LYS A 15 4.28 20.60 6.74
N LEU A 16 4.79 19.48 6.25
CA LEU A 16 4.51 19.03 4.89
C LEU A 16 3.14 18.35 4.82
N LEU A 17 2.76 17.60 5.84
CA LEU A 17 1.40 17.04 5.97
C LEU A 17 0.37 18.16 6.07
N ASP A 18 0.61 19.19 6.88
CA ASP A 18 -0.26 20.37 6.99
C ASP A 18 -0.52 21.01 5.61
N LYS A 19 0.53 21.12 4.77
CA LYS A 19 0.39 21.62 3.40
C LYS A 19 -0.41 20.68 2.50
N MET A 20 -0.29 19.36 2.68
CA MET A 20 -1.02 18.36 1.87
C MET A 20 -2.49 18.28 2.25
N PHE A 21 -2.81 18.53 3.52
CA PHE A 21 -4.15 18.44 4.07
C PHE A 21 -4.80 19.81 4.36
N SER A 22 -4.20 20.93 3.89
CA SER A 22 -4.71 22.28 4.15
C SER A 22 -6.16 22.48 3.70
N ASP A 23 -6.48 21.95 2.53
CA ASP A 23 -7.79 22.10 1.89
C ASP A 23 -8.62 20.79 1.97
N PHE A 24 -8.22 19.91 2.89
CA PHE A 24 -8.84 18.61 3.03
C PHE A 24 -10.04 18.66 3.95
N TYR A 25 -11.19 18.25 3.44
CA TYR A 25 -12.39 18.09 4.23
C TYR A 25 -12.61 16.63 4.59
N PHE A 26 -12.48 16.31 5.87
CA PHE A 26 -12.72 14.96 6.38
C PHE A 26 -14.22 14.72 6.52
N VAL A 27 -14.71 13.64 5.89
CA VAL A 27 -16.12 13.25 5.93
C VAL A 27 -16.51 12.53 7.22
N SER A 28 -15.53 12.05 7.99
CA SER A 28 -15.73 11.25 9.19
C SER A 28 -14.81 11.73 10.32
N ASP A 29 -15.17 11.40 11.57
CA ASP A 29 -14.28 11.54 12.73
C ASP A 29 -13.21 10.44 12.80
N ARG A 30 -13.33 9.47 11.92
CA ARG A 30 -12.38 8.35 11.78
C ARG A 30 -11.60 8.45 10.49
N VAL A 31 -10.29 8.24 10.58
CA VAL A 31 -9.38 8.11 9.44
C VAL A 31 -8.75 6.71 9.48
N ASN A 32 -8.90 5.97 8.40
CA ASN A 32 -8.21 4.70 8.19
C ASN A 32 -6.88 4.96 7.47
N ILE A 33 -5.80 4.44 8.02
CA ILE A 33 -4.47 4.52 7.40
C ILE A 33 -4.00 3.11 7.08
N PHE A 34 -3.81 2.83 5.81
CA PHE A 34 -3.32 1.56 5.30
C PHE A 34 -1.85 1.69 4.95
N ILE A 35 -1.01 0.85 5.54
CA ILE A 35 0.44 0.88 5.37
C ILE A 35 0.90 -0.40 4.70
N ASN A 36 1.34 -0.29 3.45
CA ASN A 36 1.90 -1.40 2.69
C ASN A 36 3.29 -1.76 3.21
N LEU A 37 3.39 -2.83 3.99
CA LEU A 37 4.67 -3.26 4.55
C LEU A 37 5.63 -3.80 3.48
N ASP A 38 5.15 -4.45 2.42
CA ASP A 38 6.03 -4.88 1.32
C ASP A 38 6.71 -3.68 0.65
N SER A 39 6.03 -2.54 0.58
CA SER A 39 6.62 -1.28 0.10
C SER A 39 7.73 -0.76 0.99
N ILE A 40 7.55 -0.82 2.31
CA ILE A 40 8.54 -0.37 3.30
C ILE A 40 9.71 -1.34 3.35
N LEU A 41 9.41 -2.62 3.54
CA LEU A 41 10.42 -3.66 3.73
C LEU A 41 11.30 -3.87 2.49
N SER A 42 10.78 -3.58 1.29
CA SER A 42 11.60 -3.67 0.06
C SER A 42 12.85 -2.78 0.07
N GLU A 43 12.87 -1.73 0.89
CA GLU A 43 14.01 -0.83 1.00
C GLU A 43 15.12 -1.37 1.89
N PHE A 44 14.80 -2.32 2.77
CA PHE A 44 15.78 -2.96 3.64
C PHE A 44 16.58 -4.06 2.93
N TYR A 45 16.16 -4.51 1.73
CA TYR A 45 16.90 -5.49 0.94
C TYR A 45 18.11 -4.89 0.21
N ARG A 46 18.74 -3.89 0.81
CA ARG A 46 20.02 -3.35 0.39
C ARG A 46 21.12 -3.96 1.22
N GLU A 47 22.25 -4.28 0.58
CA GLU A 47 23.34 -5.01 1.19
C GLU A 47 23.96 -4.29 2.39
N ASP A 48 24.11 -2.97 2.28
CA ASP A 48 24.59 -2.10 3.34
C ASP A 48 23.66 -2.09 4.58
N LEU A 49 22.35 -2.07 4.34
CA LEU A 49 21.34 -2.08 5.42
C LEU A 49 21.25 -3.46 6.07
N ILE A 50 21.29 -4.54 5.28
CA ILE A 50 21.26 -5.91 5.82
C ILE A 50 22.49 -6.16 6.71
N SER A 51 23.68 -5.80 6.24
CA SER A 51 24.92 -5.95 7.02
C SER A 51 24.88 -5.14 8.32
N SER A 52 24.37 -3.90 8.25
CA SER A 52 24.21 -3.03 9.41
C SER A 52 23.19 -3.58 10.41
N PHE A 53 22.10 -4.20 9.89
CA PHE A 53 21.07 -4.82 10.71
C PHE A 53 21.60 -6.02 11.48
N MET A 54 22.37 -6.87 10.81
CA MET A 54 22.99 -8.05 11.42
C MET A 54 24.04 -7.70 12.49
N ASN A 55 24.54 -6.47 12.51
CA ASN A 55 25.50 -5.99 13.52
C ASN A 55 24.84 -5.39 14.78
N LEU A 56 23.51 -5.37 14.88
CA LEU A 56 22.77 -4.82 16.03
C LEU A 56 22.72 -5.73 17.26
N LYS A 57 23.69 -6.61 17.46
CA LYS A 57 23.89 -7.51 18.59
C LYS A 57 22.76 -7.52 19.65
N GLY A 58 21.80 -8.44 19.49
CA GLY A 58 20.72 -8.66 20.45
C GLY A 58 19.47 -7.78 20.30
N TYR A 59 19.50 -6.77 19.40
CA TYR A 59 18.34 -5.91 19.09
C TYR A 59 17.70 -6.21 17.72
N GLU A 60 18.28 -7.14 16.97
CA GLU A 60 17.87 -7.46 15.60
C GLU A 60 16.40 -7.88 15.52
N ASN A 61 15.95 -8.61 16.54
CA ASN A 61 14.61 -9.21 16.54
C ASN A 61 13.50 -8.22 16.88
N ILE A 62 13.82 -7.02 17.37
CA ILE A 62 12.83 -6.04 17.80
C ILE A 62 12.96 -4.68 17.12
N ALA A 63 14.15 -4.36 16.60
CA ALA A 63 14.46 -3.02 16.10
C ALA A 63 13.51 -2.59 14.97
N LEU A 64 13.23 -3.47 14.03
CA LEU A 64 12.38 -3.17 12.89
C LEU A 64 10.90 -3.03 13.27
N SER A 65 10.39 -3.90 14.13
CA SER A 65 9.00 -3.84 14.59
C SER A 65 8.72 -2.57 15.39
N SER A 66 9.64 -2.16 16.26
CA SER A 66 9.55 -0.90 16.98
C SER A 66 9.51 0.30 16.02
N GLU A 67 10.36 0.29 15.00
CA GLU A 67 10.40 1.39 14.05
C GLU A 67 9.17 1.44 13.12
N ILE A 68 8.60 0.30 12.75
CA ILE A 68 7.32 0.26 12.03
C ILE A 68 6.19 0.81 12.90
N MET A 69 6.14 0.48 14.19
CA MET A 69 5.19 1.06 15.13
C MET A 69 5.36 2.57 15.28
N ASN A 70 6.58 3.08 15.22
CA ASN A 70 6.86 4.53 15.20
C ASN A 70 6.23 5.24 13.99
N ILE A 71 6.12 4.57 12.83
CA ILE A 71 5.40 5.13 11.68
C ILE A 71 3.91 5.27 12.02
N ALA A 72 3.31 4.25 12.60
CA ALA A 72 1.91 4.30 13.03
C ALA A 72 1.66 5.43 14.04
N ALA A 73 2.48 5.51 15.09
CA ALA A 73 2.40 6.55 16.12
C ALA A 73 2.53 7.96 15.53
N HIS A 74 3.45 8.14 14.56
CA HIS A 74 3.66 9.43 13.89
C HIS A 74 2.39 9.94 13.19
N TYR A 75 1.75 9.11 12.37
CA TYR A 75 0.53 9.50 11.66
C TYR A 75 -0.65 9.65 12.61
N ARG A 76 -0.80 8.77 13.59
CA ARG A 76 -1.83 8.87 14.60
C ARG A 76 -1.73 10.19 15.37
N LYS A 77 -0.53 10.54 15.84
CA LYS A 77 -0.26 11.81 16.50
C LYS A 77 -0.61 13.00 15.61
N TYR A 78 -0.26 12.93 14.32
CA TYR A 78 -0.59 13.99 13.36
C TYR A 78 -2.10 14.21 13.26
N PHE A 79 -2.87 13.20 12.92
CA PHE A 79 -4.31 13.34 12.72
C PHE A 79 -5.05 13.73 13.99
N TYR A 80 -4.64 13.20 15.14
CA TYR A 80 -5.21 13.60 16.42
C TYR A 80 -4.92 15.07 16.76
N THR A 81 -3.66 15.48 16.69
CA THR A 81 -3.26 16.83 17.12
C THR A 81 -3.75 17.92 16.16
N ARG A 82 -3.71 17.67 14.85
CA ARG A 82 -4.05 18.67 13.83
C ARG A 82 -5.53 18.67 13.44
N HIS A 83 -6.16 17.53 13.41
CA HIS A 83 -7.52 17.36 12.86
C HIS A 83 -8.53 16.81 13.86
N LYS A 84 -8.10 16.46 15.09
CA LYS A 84 -8.96 15.84 16.14
C LYS A 84 -9.65 14.55 15.65
N LYS A 85 -8.95 13.77 14.81
CA LYS A 85 -9.47 12.56 14.21
C LYS A 85 -8.95 11.31 14.92
N THR A 86 -9.85 10.33 15.15
CA THR A 86 -9.47 9.00 15.58
C THR A 86 -8.88 8.22 14.42
N THR A 87 -7.72 7.60 14.63
CA THR A 87 -6.97 6.96 13.56
C THR A 87 -6.91 5.45 13.76
N PHE A 88 -7.30 4.71 12.73
CA PHE A 88 -7.18 3.26 12.66
C PHE A 88 -6.05 2.92 11.69
N ILE A 89 -5.03 2.21 12.17
CA ILE A 89 -3.85 1.84 11.39
C ILE A 89 -3.95 0.39 10.97
N TYR A 90 -3.78 0.14 9.69
CA TYR A 90 -3.81 -1.20 9.10
C TYR A 90 -2.49 -1.46 8.39
N PHE A 91 -1.63 -2.28 9.00
CA PHE A 91 -0.48 -2.83 8.31
C PHE A 91 -0.91 -4.03 7.49
N TYR A 92 -0.55 -4.08 6.21
CA TYR A 92 -0.82 -5.24 5.38
C TYR A 92 0.43 -5.72 4.65
N TYR A 93 0.52 -7.04 4.50
CA TYR A 93 1.73 -7.72 4.04
C TYR A 93 1.40 -8.98 3.25
N MET A 94 2.18 -9.26 2.19
CA MET A 94 2.09 -10.49 1.42
C MET A 94 2.83 -11.63 2.12
N ASN A 95 2.10 -12.45 2.88
CA ASN A 95 2.67 -13.62 3.56
C ASN A 95 2.96 -14.77 2.58
N LYS A 96 1.98 -15.12 1.76
CA LYS A 96 2.08 -16.18 0.74
C LYS A 96 1.83 -15.64 -0.67
N LYS A 97 2.42 -16.34 -1.62
CA LYS A 97 2.30 -16.02 -3.05
C LYS A 97 0.84 -15.88 -3.49
N PRO A 98 0.47 -14.87 -4.29
CA PRO A 98 -0.88 -14.73 -4.85
C PRO A 98 -1.10 -15.74 -5.98
N LYS A 99 -1.33 -17.01 -5.63
CA LYS A 99 -1.38 -18.16 -6.54
C LYS A 99 -2.33 -17.93 -7.71
N LYS A 100 -3.51 -17.36 -7.47
CA LYS A 100 -4.50 -17.11 -8.54
C LYS A 100 -3.97 -16.16 -9.61
N ASN A 101 -3.24 -15.11 -9.20
CA ASN A 101 -2.63 -14.18 -10.15
C ASN A 101 -1.45 -14.82 -10.91
N MET A 102 -0.67 -15.66 -10.24
CA MET A 102 0.46 -16.37 -10.86
C MET A 102 0.02 -17.45 -11.86
N VAL A 103 -1.18 -18.00 -11.73
CA VAL A 103 -1.75 -18.91 -12.77
C VAL A 103 -2.00 -18.14 -14.06
N ILE A 104 -2.46 -16.89 -13.97
CA ILE A 104 -2.75 -16.04 -15.14
C ILE A 104 -1.46 -15.43 -15.70
N TYR A 105 -0.55 -15.00 -14.81
CA TYR A 105 0.72 -14.38 -15.17
C TYR A 105 1.86 -14.95 -14.28
N PRO A 106 2.61 -15.95 -14.76
CA PRO A 106 3.60 -16.69 -13.95
C PRO A 106 4.69 -15.81 -13.31
N ASP A 107 5.07 -14.73 -13.97
CA ASP A 107 6.06 -13.78 -13.46
C ASP A 107 5.51 -12.78 -12.44
N TYR A 108 4.21 -12.82 -12.11
CA TYR A 108 3.58 -11.88 -11.18
C TYR A 108 4.27 -11.88 -9.81
N CYS A 109 4.77 -10.73 -9.38
CA CYS A 109 5.52 -10.54 -8.13
C CYS A 109 6.77 -11.44 -7.99
N LYS A 110 7.31 -11.96 -9.07
CA LYS A 110 8.46 -12.88 -9.06
C LYS A 110 9.66 -12.30 -8.32
N SER A 111 10.01 -11.04 -8.58
CA SER A 111 11.15 -10.36 -7.93
C SER A 111 10.97 -10.19 -6.42
N ILE A 112 9.74 -10.01 -5.94
CA ILE A 112 9.45 -9.95 -4.49
C ILE A 112 9.62 -11.33 -3.86
N ILE A 113 9.11 -12.37 -4.55
CA ILE A 113 9.18 -13.75 -4.08
C ILE A 113 10.62 -14.25 -4.06
N GLU A 114 11.39 -13.97 -5.11
CA GLU A 114 12.80 -14.36 -5.19
C GLU A 114 13.62 -13.74 -4.08
N ARG A 115 13.42 -12.45 -3.76
CA ARG A 115 14.09 -11.80 -2.63
C ARG A 115 13.80 -12.48 -1.30
N LYS A 116 12.59 -12.98 -1.09
CA LYS A 116 12.22 -13.71 0.13
C LYS A 116 12.87 -15.12 0.22
N ASN A 117 13.40 -15.64 -0.89
CA ASN A 117 13.97 -17.00 -0.98
C ASN A 117 15.50 -16.99 -1.23
N ILE A 118 16.18 -15.86 -1.18
CA ILE A 118 17.64 -15.77 -1.36
C ILE A 118 18.34 -16.45 -0.17
N LYS A 119 19.41 -17.22 -0.45
CA LYS A 119 20.22 -17.93 0.55
C LYS A 119 21.34 -17.05 1.15
N GLY A 120 22.02 -17.56 2.16
CA GLY A 120 23.14 -16.89 2.82
C GLY A 120 22.69 -15.76 3.75
N LYS A 121 23.39 -14.61 3.73
CA LYS A 121 23.06 -13.47 4.60
C LYS A 121 21.63 -12.96 4.45
N TYR A 122 21.06 -13.09 3.27
CA TYR A 122 19.65 -12.74 3.01
C TYR A 122 18.69 -13.73 3.66
N GLU A 123 19.06 -15.00 3.79
CA GLU A 123 18.26 -15.99 4.52
C GLU A 123 18.21 -15.65 6.01
N VAL A 124 19.36 -15.33 6.61
CA VAL A 124 19.43 -14.87 8.01
C VAL A 124 18.57 -13.61 8.20
N PHE A 125 18.71 -12.63 7.31
CA PHE A 125 17.89 -11.43 7.34
C PHE A 125 16.40 -11.73 7.21
N ASN A 126 15.99 -12.63 6.31
CA ASN A 126 14.60 -13.03 6.16
C ASN A 126 14.04 -13.71 7.42
N ASN A 127 14.85 -14.46 8.15
CA ASN A 127 14.42 -15.08 9.43
C ASN A 127 14.21 -14.01 10.51
N ILE A 128 15.16 -13.08 10.64
CA ILE A 128 15.04 -11.94 11.56
C ILE A 128 13.80 -11.10 11.18
N LEU A 129 13.57 -10.87 9.88
CA LEU A 129 12.39 -10.16 9.40
C LEU A 129 11.09 -10.88 9.78
N LYS A 130 11.03 -12.21 9.67
CA LYS A 130 9.86 -12.98 10.11
C LYS A 130 9.59 -12.83 11.60
N ASP A 131 10.63 -12.83 12.42
CA ASP A 131 10.49 -12.63 13.87
C ASP A 131 10.00 -11.22 14.21
N ASN A 132 10.52 -10.19 13.52
CA ASN A 132 10.00 -8.84 13.64
C ASN A 132 8.54 -8.71 13.20
N LEU A 133 8.13 -9.39 12.12
CA LEU A 133 6.73 -9.40 11.67
C LEU A 133 5.81 -10.12 12.65
N ARG A 134 6.28 -11.20 13.27
CA ARG A 134 5.56 -11.89 14.37
C ARG A 134 5.38 -10.95 15.56
N LEU A 135 6.45 -10.27 15.97
CA LEU A 135 6.38 -9.30 17.06
C LEU A 135 5.45 -8.13 16.72
N LEU A 136 5.51 -7.61 15.50
CA LEU A 136 4.60 -6.55 15.04
C LEU A 136 3.13 -7.02 15.07
N SER A 137 2.86 -8.25 14.66
CA SER A 137 1.52 -8.86 14.74
C SER A 137 1.05 -8.94 16.19
N LEU A 138 1.90 -9.40 17.10
CA LEU A 138 1.58 -9.44 18.53
C LEU A 138 1.34 -8.04 19.09
N LEU A 139 2.23 -7.08 18.81
CA LEU A 139 2.07 -5.71 19.27
C LEU A 139 0.77 -5.10 18.79
N SER A 140 0.35 -5.36 17.55
CA SER A 140 -0.91 -4.87 17.02
C SER A 140 -2.14 -5.42 17.78
N MET A 141 -2.06 -6.59 18.40
CA MET A 141 -3.15 -7.14 19.22
C MET A 141 -3.35 -6.39 20.55
N TYR A 142 -2.37 -5.63 20.99
CA TYR A 142 -2.40 -4.91 22.26
C TYR A 142 -2.56 -3.40 22.11
N VAL A 143 -2.36 -2.87 20.89
CA VAL A 143 -2.59 -1.46 20.61
C VAL A 143 -3.99 -1.27 20.07
N PRO A 144 -4.86 -0.55 20.77
CA PRO A 144 -6.16 -0.21 20.22
C PRO A 144 -6.03 0.45 18.85
N GLN A 145 -6.85 0.01 17.89
CA GLN A 145 -6.95 0.61 16.55
C GLN A 145 -5.70 0.44 15.68
N VAL A 146 -4.83 -0.53 15.99
CA VAL A 146 -3.72 -0.94 15.12
C VAL A 146 -3.91 -2.41 14.76
N TYR A 147 -3.90 -2.70 13.47
CA TYR A 147 -4.17 -4.04 12.93
C TYR A 147 -3.02 -4.48 12.05
N PHE A 148 -2.68 -5.75 12.14
CA PHE A 148 -1.70 -6.38 11.28
C PHE A 148 -2.36 -7.48 10.45
N LEU A 149 -2.39 -7.27 9.14
CA LEU A 149 -3.19 -8.05 8.21
C LEU A 149 -2.28 -8.80 7.24
N LEU A 150 -2.39 -10.12 7.23
CA LEU A 150 -1.61 -10.99 6.35
C LEU A 150 -2.46 -11.41 5.15
N SER A 151 -1.90 -11.29 3.96
CA SER A 151 -2.52 -11.86 2.76
C SER A 151 -1.96 -13.26 2.50
N ASP A 152 -2.77 -14.28 2.69
CA ASP A 152 -2.42 -15.68 2.48
C ASP A 152 -2.90 -16.18 1.12
N GLY A 153 -2.06 -15.99 0.10
CA GLY A 153 -2.35 -16.49 -1.26
C GLY A 153 -3.21 -15.57 -2.12
N TYR A 154 -3.53 -14.37 -1.62
CA TYR A 154 -4.24 -13.31 -2.35
C TYR A 154 -3.33 -12.11 -2.59
N GLU A 155 -3.75 -11.24 -3.49
CA GLU A 155 -3.14 -9.93 -3.66
C GLU A 155 -3.30 -9.11 -2.36
N PRO A 156 -2.20 -8.61 -1.76
CA PRO A 156 -2.27 -7.88 -0.48
C PRO A 156 -3.22 -6.68 -0.49
N SER A 157 -3.32 -6.00 -1.62
CA SER A 157 -4.18 -4.83 -1.80
C SER A 157 -5.69 -5.15 -1.72
N LEU A 158 -6.08 -6.44 -1.72
CA LEU A 158 -7.47 -6.84 -1.47
C LEU A 158 -7.90 -6.60 -0.02
N VAL A 159 -6.95 -6.62 0.92
CA VAL A 159 -7.21 -6.38 2.34
C VAL A 159 -7.68 -4.94 2.59
N PRO A 160 -6.91 -3.89 2.22
CA PRO A 160 -7.40 -2.52 2.35
C PRO A 160 -8.67 -2.28 1.54
N TYR A 161 -8.80 -2.87 0.34
CA TYR A 161 -10.01 -2.74 -0.46
C TYR A 161 -11.26 -3.23 0.27
N ASN A 162 -11.19 -4.41 0.90
CA ASN A 162 -12.32 -4.97 1.66
C ASN A 162 -12.79 -4.02 2.76
N ILE A 163 -11.86 -3.42 3.51
CA ILE A 163 -12.16 -2.47 4.58
C ILE A 163 -12.76 -1.18 4.04
N MET A 164 -12.17 -0.62 2.98
CA MET A 164 -12.65 0.61 2.34
C MET A 164 -14.06 0.45 1.78
N ASN A 165 -14.34 -0.68 1.15
CA ASN A 165 -15.65 -0.96 0.55
C ASN A 165 -16.77 -1.09 1.58
N ASN A 166 -16.43 -1.42 2.82
CA ASN A 166 -17.38 -1.64 3.93
C ASN A 166 -17.41 -0.48 4.94
N SER A 167 -16.70 0.63 4.69
CA SER A 167 -16.63 1.75 5.64
C SER A 167 -16.83 3.11 4.96
N ILE A 168 -17.60 3.99 5.63
CA ILE A 168 -17.79 5.40 5.23
C ILE A 168 -16.76 6.26 6.00
N CYS A 169 -15.49 6.01 5.80
CA CYS A 169 -14.42 6.73 6.47
C CYS A 169 -13.48 7.35 5.43
N ASP A 170 -12.71 8.34 5.88
CA ASP A 170 -11.58 8.80 5.09
C ASP A 170 -10.47 7.75 5.10
N ASN A 171 -9.97 7.38 3.94
CA ASN A 171 -8.99 6.33 3.76
C ASN A 171 -7.71 6.90 3.17
N ILE A 172 -6.57 6.61 3.79
CA ILE A 172 -5.26 7.05 3.33
C ILE A 172 -4.35 5.84 3.18
N VAL A 173 -3.92 5.57 1.95
CA VAL A 173 -3.01 4.46 1.64
C VAL A 173 -1.58 4.98 1.55
N LEU A 174 -0.72 4.55 2.46
CA LEU A 174 0.71 4.86 2.45
C LEU A 174 1.44 3.81 1.61
N THR A 175 1.95 4.21 0.46
CA THR A 175 2.60 3.27 -0.45
C THR A 175 3.67 3.92 -1.33
N LYS A 176 4.58 3.09 -1.82
CA LYS A 176 5.50 3.42 -2.93
C LYS A 176 5.19 2.60 -4.18
N ASP A 177 4.12 1.82 -4.14
CA ASP A 177 3.72 0.93 -5.23
C ASP A 177 2.74 1.63 -6.18
N PRO A 178 3.11 1.89 -7.44
CA PRO A 178 2.20 2.49 -8.41
C PRO A 178 0.95 1.66 -8.68
N TYR A 179 1.00 0.35 -8.45
CA TYR A 179 -0.18 -0.50 -8.55
C TYR A 179 -1.33 -0.03 -7.64
N GLU A 180 -1.00 0.50 -6.47
CA GLU A 180 -1.96 0.93 -5.47
C GLU A 180 -2.51 2.35 -5.70
N TYR A 181 -2.02 3.08 -6.71
CA TYR A 181 -2.59 4.39 -7.06
C TYR A 181 -4.05 4.28 -7.53
N GLN A 182 -4.49 3.10 -7.97
CA GLN A 182 -5.88 2.85 -8.30
C GLN A 182 -6.85 3.05 -7.11
N PHE A 183 -6.35 3.04 -5.88
CA PHE A 183 -7.18 3.32 -4.70
C PHE A 183 -7.80 4.73 -4.71
N VAL A 184 -7.27 5.69 -5.46
CA VAL A 184 -7.91 7.01 -5.62
C VAL A 184 -9.26 6.94 -6.32
N SER A 185 -9.58 5.81 -6.99
CA SER A 185 -10.89 5.59 -7.64
C SER A 185 -12.01 5.37 -6.64
N TYR A 186 -11.69 4.99 -5.40
CA TYR A 186 -12.69 4.70 -4.37
C TYR A 186 -13.08 5.96 -3.59
N PRO A 187 -14.33 6.04 -3.12
CA PRO A 187 -14.81 7.20 -2.37
C PRO A 187 -13.94 7.49 -1.13
N ASN A 188 -13.73 8.78 -0.87
CA ASN A 188 -12.99 9.27 0.30
C ASN A 188 -11.61 8.62 0.49
N THR A 189 -10.96 8.19 -0.62
CA THR A 189 -9.69 7.48 -0.58
C THR A 189 -8.60 8.29 -1.25
N TYR A 190 -7.47 8.36 -0.59
CA TYR A 190 -6.29 9.11 -0.98
C TYR A 190 -5.06 8.23 -0.88
N VAL A 191 -4.12 8.42 -1.78
CA VAL A 191 -2.85 7.69 -1.74
C VAL A 191 -1.73 8.65 -1.37
N LEU A 192 -1.14 8.42 -0.22
CA LEU A 192 0.05 9.15 0.22
C LEU A 192 1.28 8.41 -0.29
N ARG A 193 1.79 8.90 -1.43
CA ARG A 193 2.99 8.35 -2.01
C ARG A 193 4.22 8.83 -1.25
N LEU A 194 4.93 7.90 -0.64
CA LEU A 194 6.11 8.16 0.17
C LEU A 194 7.35 8.36 -0.71
N LYS A 195 8.01 9.50 -0.61
CA LYS A 195 9.29 9.80 -1.28
C LYS A 195 10.03 10.94 -0.58
N TYR A 196 10.57 10.70 0.63
CA TYR A 196 11.28 11.75 1.38
C TYR A 196 10.55 13.11 1.29
N ASP A 197 11.29 14.20 1.03
CA ASP A 197 10.73 15.55 0.90
C ASP A 197 9.83 15.78 -0.33
N LYS A 198 9.73 14.77 -1.21
CA LYS A 198 8.90 14.81 -2.43
C LYS A 198 7.66 13.91 -2.32
N SER A 199 7.25 13.58 -1.10
CA SER A 199 5.99 12.86 -0.89
C SER A 199 4.81 13.68 -1.38
N VAL A 200 3.78 13.00 -1.92
CA VAL A 200 2.62 13.64 -2.56
C VAL A 200 1.35 12.91 -2.14
N LEU A 201 0.32 13.69 -1.80
CA LEU A 201 -1.02 13.17 -1.61
C LEU A 201 -1.73 13.11 -2.96
N LEU A 202 -2.05 11.90 -3.40
CA LEU A 202 -2.73 11.63 -4.67
C LEU A 202 -4.23 11.44 -4.43
N ASN A 203 -5.01 11.99 -5.33
CA ASN A 203 -6.46 11.85 -5.42
C ASN A 203 -6.90 11.78 -6.88
N ARG A 204 -8.20 11.65 -7.14
CA ARG A 204 -8.76 11.59 -8.50
C ARG A 204 -8.37 12.80 -9.37
N LYS A 205 -8.24 13.99 -8.77
CA LYS A 205 -7.97 15.23 -9.52
C LYS A 205 -6.53 15.38 -9.99
N ASN A 206 -5.56 14.88 -9.21
CA ASN A 206 -4.12 15.11 -9.48
C ASN A 206 -3.34 13.88 -9.92
N LEU A 207 -3.94 12.68 -9.90
CA LEU A 207 -3.22 11.44 -10.22
C LEU A 207 -2.64 11.45 -11.64
N ILE A 208 -3.41 11.87 -12.63
CA ILE A 208 -2.98 11.85 -14.03
C ILE A 208 -1.81 12.81 -14.26
N ASP A 209 -1.88 14.02 -13.72
CA ASP A 209 -0.77 14.99 -13.79
C ASP A 209 0.46 14.44 -13.06
N TYR A 210 0.25 13.79 -11.92
CA TYR A 210 1.35 13.17 -11.19
C TYR A 210 2.06 12.09 -11.99
N ILE A 211 1.34 11.16 -12.64
CA ILE A 211 1.97 10.08 -13.41
C ILE A 211 2.65 10.59 -14.69
N LEU A 212 2.27 11.76 -15.18
CA LEU A 212 2.85 12.40 -16.36
C LEU A 212 3.95 13.42 -16.06
N LYS A 213 4.17 13.79 -14.80
CA LYS A 213 5.03 14.93 -14.41
C LYS A 213 6.46 14.91 -14.97
N ASP A 214 7.02 13.72 -15.19
CA ASP A 214 8.37 13.55 -15.74
C ASP A 214 8.36 13.51 -17.29
N ASN A 215 7.21 13.79 -17.91
CA ASN A 215 7.04 13.78 -19.37
C ASN A 215 6.77 15.20 -19.88
N LYS A 216 7.17 15.47 -21.11
CA LYS A 216 6.91 16.76 -21.76
C LYS A 216 5.44 16.97 -22.15
N TYR A 217 4.64 15.91 -22.09
CA TYR A 217 3.23 15.96 -22.46
C TYR A 217 2.37 16.37 -21.27
N LYS A 218 1.48 17.34 -21.51
CA LYS A 218 0.39 17.73 -20.60
C LYS A 218 -0.92 17.57 -21.35
N PRO A 219 -1.94 16.92 -20.77
CA PRO A 219 -3.28 16.87 -21.38
C PRO A 219 -3.89 18.28 -21.52
N ASN A 220 -4.64 18.50 -22.58
CA ASN A 220 -5.41 19.74 -22.78
C ASN A 220 -6.73 19.71 -22.00
N ASN A 221 -7.23 18.51 -21.71
CA ASN A 221 -8.48 18.29 -20.98
C ASN A 221 -8.21 17.72 -19.60
N TYR A 222 -9.13 17.96 -18.68
CA TYR A 222 -9.15 17.25 -17.41
C TYR A 222 -9.42 15.76 -17.65
N ILE A 223 -8.58 14.91 -17.07
CA ILE A 223 -8.73 13.46 -17.11
C ILE A 223 -8.81 12.97 -15.66
N ASP A 224 -9.96 12.41 -15.28
CA ASP A 224 -10.20 11.93 -13.93
C ASP A 224 -9.32 10.72 -13.62
N GLY A 225 -8.73 10.73 -12.41
CA GLY A 225 -7.86 9.66 -11.93
C GLY A 225 -8.54 8.28 -11.80
N ILE A 226 -9.88 8.24 -11.80
CA ILE A 226 -10.65 6.98 -11.80
C ILE A 226 -10.27 6.06 -12.98
N ILE A 227 -9.86 6.65 -14.09
CA ILE A 227 -9.44 5.89 -15.27
C ILE A 227 -8.19 5.04 -15.02
N TYR A 228 -7.42 5.37 -13.99
CA TYR A 228 -6.15 4.69 -13.73
C TYR A 228 -6.32 3.18 -13.53
N GLU A 229 -7.36 2.74 -12.84
CA GLU A 229 -7.65 1.32 -12.64
C GLU A 229 -7.96 0.58 -13.95
N LEU A 230 -8.52 1.29 -14.95
CA LEU A 230 -8.87 0.73 -16.24
C LEU A 230 -7.68 0.71 -17.21
N ILE A 231 -6.74 1.67 -17.10
CA ILE A 231 -5.57 1.73 -17.96
C ILE A 231 -4.37 0.97 -17.38
N LEU A 232 -4.39 0.60 -16.12
CA LEU A 232 -3.30 -0.12 -15.45
C LEU A 232 -2.86 -1.40 -16.16
N PRO A 233 -3.76 -2.20 -16.79
CA PRO A 233 -3.38 -3.36 -17.59
C PRO A 233 -2.41 -3.06 -18.74
N TYR A 234 -2.50 -1.86 -19.32
CA TYR A 234 -1.60 -1.43 -20.40
C TYR A 234 -0.24 -0.95 -19.90
N LEU A 235 -0.16 -0.61 -18.60
CA LEU A 235 1.03 -0.01 -18.01
C LEU A 235 1.98 -1.08 -17.45
N SER A 236 3.26 -0.80 -17.51
CA SER A 236 4.23 -1.62 -16.79
C SER A 236 4.19 -1.29 -15.29
N CYS A 237 4.26 -2.32 -14.45
CA CYS A 237 4.41 -2.17 -13.01
C CYS A 237 5.59 -3.01 -12.51
N LYS A 238 6.76 -2.39 -12.38
CA LYS A 238 8.01 -3.06 -11.98
C LYS A 238 7.90 -3.78 -10.62
N LYS A 239 7.13 -3.23 -9.69
CA LYS A 239 6.94 -3.85 -8.36
C LYS A 239 6.10 -5.13 -8.40
N ARG A 240 5.33 -5.33 -9.46
CA ARG A 240 4.52 -6.54 -9.69
C ARG A 240 5.09 -7.40 -10.81
N ASP A 241 6.26 -7.05 -11.35
CA ASP A 241 6.88 -7.68 -12.51
C ASP A 241 5.98 -7.71 -13.77
N LEU A 242 5.04 -6.77 -13.85
CA LEU A 242 4.16 -6.61 -15.01
C LEU A 242 4.86 -5.77 -16.07
N LYS A 243 5.03 -6.33 -17.26
CA LYS A 243 5.73 -5.67 -18.38
C LYS A 243 4.87 -4.61 -19.07
N GLY A 244 3.54 -4.68 -18.92
CA GLY A 244 2.62 -3.85 -19.70
C GLY A 244 2.67 -4.21 -21.20
N ILE A 245 1.99 -3.43 -22.02
CA ILE A 245 1.93 -3.64 -23.46
C ILE A 245 2.99 -2.80 -24.17
N LYS A 246 3.82 -3.46 -25.00
CA LYS A 246 4.89 -2.79 -25.74
C LYS A 246 4.34 -1.65 -26.61
N GLY A 247 4.95 -0.48 -26.52
CA GLY A 247 4.55 0.71 -27.29
C GLY A 247 3.26 1.41 -26.80
N LYS A 248 2.58 0.86 -25.81
CA LYS A 248 1.33 1.43 -25.24
C LYS A 248 1.58 2.00 -23.83
N GLY A 249 2.67 2.72 -23.65
CA GLY A 249 3.01 3.35 -22.37
C GLY A 249 2.02 4.45 -21.97
N LYS A 250 2.08 4.84 -20.68
CA LYS A 250 1.15 5.81 -20.04
C LYS A 250 0.89 7.07 -20.87
N VAL A 251 1.94 7.65 -21.47
CA VAL A 251 1.82 8.88 -22.28
C VAL A 251 0.96 8.64 -23.51
N ASN A 252 1.17 7.54 -24.23
CA ASN A 252 0.42 7.26 -25.47
C ASN A 252 -1.05 7.00 -25.19
N ILE A 253 -1.36 6.29 -24.11
CA ILE A 253 -2.75 6.04 -23.71
C ILE A 253 -3.43 7.33 -23.29
N ILE A 254 -2.80 8.14 -22.45
CA ILE A 254 -3.36 9.42 -22.00
C ILE A 254 -3.54 10.39 -23.17
N LYS A 255 -2.58 10.47 -24.12
CA LYS A 255 -2.75 11.27 -25.35
C LYS A 255 -3.96 10.84 -26.16
N LYS A 256 -4.21 9.53 -26.28
CA LYS A 256 -5.37 9.02 -27.03
C LYS A 256 -6.67 9.39 -26.32
N ILE A 257 -6.73 9.26 -25.00
CA ILE A 257 -7.89 9.69 -24.19
C ILE A 257 -8.14 11.18 -24.35
N ASP A 258 -7.12 12.01 -24.19
CA ASP A 258 -7.20 13.47 -24.33
C ASP A 258 -7.77 13.89 -25.71
N LYS A 259 -7.26 13.26 -26.77
CA LYS A 259 -7.78 13.44 -28.14
C LYS A 259 -9.25 13.04 -28.28
N LEU A 260 -9.64 11.94 -27.66
CA LEU A 260 -11.04 11.47 -27.69
C LEU A 260 -11.97 12.43 -26.93
N ILE A 261 -11.54 13.00 -25.81
CA ILE A 261 -12.28 14.03 -25.08
C ILE A 261 -12.43 15.29 -25.93
N THR A 262 -11.33 15.77 -26.52
CA THR A 262 -11.34 16.95 -27.43
C THR A 262 -12.35 16.76 -28.57
N ASN A 263 -12.42 15.57 -29.14
CA ASN A 263 -13.33 15.24 -30.24
C ASN A 263 -14.75 14.88 -29.78
N LYS A 264 -15.08 15.02 -28.48
CA LYS A 264 -16.39 14.66 -27.88
C LYS A 264 -16.79 13.20 -28.12
N LYS A 265 -15.82 12.32 -28.27
CA LYS A 265 -16.02 10.87 -28.48
C LYS A 265 -15.78 10.04 -27.21
N PHE A 266 -15.44 10.69 -26.12
CA PHE A 266 -15.18 10.03 -24.85
C PHE A 266 -16.42 10.12 -23.96
N PRO A 267 -16.92 9.01 -23.39
CA PRO A 267 -18.07 9.02 -22.47
C PRO A 267 -17.70 9.65 -21.13
N LYS A 268 -18.68 9.79 -20.24
CA LYS A 268 -18.38 10.21 -18.87
C LYS A 268 -17.51 9.16 -18.17
N PHE A 269 -16.61 9.61 -17.32
CA PHE A 269 -15.66 8.71 -16.63
C PHE A 269 -16.38 7.68 -15.76
N GLU A 270 -17.50 8.05 -15.15
CA GLU A 270 -18.31 7.17 -14.29
C GLU A 270 -19.02 6.06 -15.07
N ASP A 271 -19.25 6.25 -16.36
CA ASP A 271 -19.94 5.28 -17.24
C ASP A 271 -18.95 4.32 -17.91
N LEU A 272 -17.64 4.48 -17.66
CA LEU A 272 -16.62 3.64 -18.27
C LEU A 272 -16.54 2.26 -17.62
N SER A 273 -16.58 1.25 -18.45
CA SER A 273 -16.16 -0.10 -18.13
C SER A 273 -14.85 -0.45 -18.83
N PHE A 274 -14.17 -1.50 -18.38
CA PHE A 274 -12.98 -2.01 -19.08
C PHE A 274 -13.28 -2.32 -20.56
N ASN A 275 -14.39 -2.99 -20.86
CA ASN A 275 -14.77 -3.35 -22.23
C ASN A 275 -15.07 -2.12 -23.11
N SER A 276 -15.74 -1.12 -22.54
CA SER A 276 -16.02 0.12 -23.30
C SER A 276 -14.73 0.88 -23.57
N LEU A 277 -13.84 0.97 -22.58
CA LEU A 277 -12.56 1.64 -22.76
C LEU A 277 -11.67 0.94 -23.78
N TYR A 278 -11.60 -0.41 -23.75
CA TYR A 278 -10.85 -1.19 -24.74
C TYR A 278 -11.32 -0.85 -26.17
N LYS A 279 -12.63 -0.88 -26.42
CA LYS A 279 -13.22 -0.56 -27.72
C LYS A 279 -12.94 0.89 -28.17
N ILE A 280 -13.08 1.84 -27.25
CA ILE A 280 -12.89 3.28 -27.55
C ILE A 280 -11.41 3.59 -27.80
N LEU A 281 -10.52 2.98 -27.05
CA LEU A 281 -9.08 3.16 -27.23
C LEU A 281 -8.62 2.58 -28.56
N ASP A 282 -9.30 1.58 -29.10
CA ASP A 282 -8.98 0.99 -30.41
C ASP A 282 -7.47 0.86 -30.61
N LEU A 283 -6.83 0.21 -29.67
CA LEU A 283 -5.41 -0.09 -29.69
C LEU A 283 -5.24 -1.44 -30.40
N ASP A 284 -4.23 -1.53 -31.23
CA ASP A 284 -3.81 -2.81 -31.84
C ASP A 284 -3.16 -3.69 -30.76
N VAL A 285 -4.02 -4.35 -29.98
CA VAL A 285 -3.66 -5.23 -28.86
C VAL A 285 -4.72 -6.32 -28.76
N ASP A 286 -4.29 -7.55 -28.54
CA ASP A 286 -5.18 -8.67 -28.33
C ASP A 286 -6.07 -8.47 -27.09
N TYR A 287 -7.37 -8.72 -27.24
CA TYR A 287 -8.35 -8.50 -26.17
C TYR A 287 -8.13 -9.47 -25.00
N ASP A 288 -7.80 -10.72 -25.28
CA ASP A 288 -7.66 -11.74 -24.23
C ASP A 288 -6.36 -11.52 -23.43
N GLU A 289 -5.30 -11.04 -24.08
CA GLU A 289 -4.08 -10.62 -23.41
C GLU A 289 -4.37 -9.49 -22.43
N ILE A 290 -5.00 -8.40 -22.89
CA ILE A 290 -5.26 -7.24 -22.03
C ILE A 290 -6.30 -7.53 -20.96
N LYS A 291 -7.28 -8.39 -21.23
CA LYS A 291 -8.27 -8.84 -20.27
C LYS A 291 -7.63 -9.71 -19.17
N SER A 292 -6.68 -10.55 -19.53
CA SER A 292 -5.90 -11.33 -18.57
C SER A 292 -5.13 -10.42 -17.61
N LEU A 293 -4.46 -9.39 -18.15
CA LEU A 293 -3.80 -8.36 -17.34
C LEU A 293 -4.79 -7.57 -16.47
N TYR A 294 -5.96 -7.20 -16.99
CA TYR A 294 -7.00 -6.53 -16.21
C TYR A 294 -7.46 -7.38 -15.03
N THR A 295 -7.60 -8.68 -15.24
CA THR A 295 -8.01 -9.62 -14.19
C THR A 295 -7.08 -9.62 -12.99
N ILE A 296 -5.78 -9.40 -13.19
CA ILE A 296 -4.78 -9.40 -12.12
C ILE A 296 -4.37 -8.00 -11.66
N THR A 297 -4.75 -6.95 -12.39
CA THR A 297 -4.38 -5.57 -12.04
C THR A 297 -5.51 -4.79 -11.40
N ASN A 298 -6.78 -5.07 -11.71
CA ASN A 298 -7.90 -4.36 -11.13
C ASN A 298 -8.32 -5.00 -9.80
N ILE A 299 -8.17 -4.26 -8.70
CA ILE A 299 -8.43 -4.75 -7.34
C ILE A 299 -9.91 -5.05 -7.14
N SER A 300 -10.80 -4.17 -7.59
CA SER A 300 -12.25 -4.36 -7.49
C SER A 300 -12.69 -5.64 -8.22
N TYR A 301 -12.19 -5.84 -9.44
CA TYR A 301 -12.50 -7.04 -10.23
C TYR A 301 -12.01 -8.32 -9.56
N GLN A 302 -10.78 -8.30 -9.01
CA GLN A 302 -10.24 -9.44 -8.26
C GLN A 302 -11.09 -9.76 -7.03
N TYR A 303 -11.47 -8.75 -6.25
CA TYR A 303 -12.29 -8.91 -5.05
C TYR A 303 -13.67 -9.51 -5.39
N ASN A 304 -14.32 -9.03 -6.46
CA ASN A 304 -15.63 -9.52 -6.86
C ASN A 304 -15.61 -10.98 -7.31
N ARG A 305 -14.46 -11.51 -7.74
CA ARG A 305 -14.25 -12.91 -8.09
C ARG A 305 -13.87 -13.81 -6.93
N LEU A 306 -13.67 -13.28 -5.74
CA LEU A 306 -13.44 -14.10 -4.56
C LEU A 306 -14.68 -14.90 -4.20
N SER A 307 -14.48 -16.15 -3.76
CA SER A 307 -15.55 -16.95 -3.17
C SER A 307 -16.06 -16.29 -1.87
N LYS A 308 -17.28 -16.64 -1.45
CA LYS A 308 -17.81 -16.18 -0.17
C LYS A 308 -16.87 -16.54 0.99
N LYS A 309 -16.31 -17.76 0.97
CA LYS A 309 -15.33 -18.22 1.97
C LYS A 309 -14.07 -17.35 1.98
N ASP A 310 -13.54 -16.99 0.80
CA ASP A 310 -12.34 -16.17 0.69
C ASP A 310 -12.60 -14.74 1.24
N LYS A 311 -13.79 -14.20 1.01
CA LYS A 311 -14.19 -12.88 1.57
C LYS A 311 -14.30 -12.93 3.08
N ILE A 312 -14.91 -13.97 3.65
CA ILE A 312 -14.96 -14.19 5.10
C ILE A 312 -13.55 -14.27 5.68
N ASN A 313 -12.65 -15.01 5.04
CA ASN A 313 -11.26 -15.08 5.50
C ASN A 313 -10.57 -13.70 5.55
N LEU A 314 -10.88 -12.79 4.60
CA LEU A 314 -10.38 -11.41 4.65
C LEU A 314 -11.00 -10.59 5.79
N GLU A 315 -12.21 -10.93 6.22
CA GLU A 315 -12.94 -10.27 7.32
C GLU A 315 -12.51 -10.81 8.70
N GLU A 316 -12.22 -12.09 8.82
CA GLU A 316 -11.78 -12.71 10.08
C GLU A 316 -10.51 -12.10 10.67
N PHE A 317 -9.65 -11.50 9.82
CA PHE A 317 -8.48 -10.76 10.29
C PHE A 317 -8.81 -9.43 10.98
N LEU A 318 -10.05 -8.95 10.85
CA LEU A 318 -10.52 -7.69 11.45
C LEU A 318 -11.16 -7.89 12.83
N ILE A 319 -11.40 -9.14 13.24
CA ILE A 319 -11.97 -9.43 14.55
C ILE A 319 -10.90 -9.14 15.60
N ASP A 320 -11.22 -8.23 16.51
CA ASP A 320 -10.37 -7.88 17.66
C ASP A 320 -10.02 -9.14 18.47
N ARG A 321 -8.87 -9.70 18.19
CA ARG A 321 -8.28 -10.75 19.01
C ARG A 321 -7.64 -10.11 20.24
N TYR A 322 -8.45 -9.59 21.13
CA TYR A 322 -8.02 -9.16 22.45
C TYR A 322 -7.55 -10.37 23.23
N GLU A 323 -6.27 -10.67 23.21
CA GLU A 323 -5.66 -11.51 24.22
C GLU A 323 -5.31 -10.66 25.44
N ASN A 324 -5.81 -11.03 26.62
CA ASN A 324 -5.55 -10.36 27.92
C ASN A 324 -4.09 -10.50 28.42
N ARG A 325 -3.09 -10.47 27.51
CA ARG A 325 -1.69 -10.50 27.92
C ARG A 325 -1.18 -9.07 28.11
N THR A 326 -0.51 -8.85 29.23
CA THR A 326 0.13 -7.56 29.50
C THR A 326 1.42 -7.40 28.69
N ILE A 327 1.87 -6.17 28.44
CA ILE A 327 3.17 -5.87 27.80
C ILE A 327 4.31 -6.58 28.53
N MET A 328 4.23 -6.77 29.86
CA MET A 328 5.18 -7.52 30.63
C MET A 328 5.24 -9.00 30.23
N GLN A 329 4.12 -9.62 29.89
CA GLN A 329 4.09 -11.02 29.43
C GLN A 329 4.67 -11.15 28.02
N ILE A 330 4.48 -10.17 27.13
CA ILE A 330 5.18 -10.13 25.84
C ILE A 330 6.67 -9.98 26.07
N ASN A 331 7.07 -9.07 26.97
CA ASN A 331 8.47 -8.86 27.31
C ASN A 331 9.14 -10.13 27.81
N SER A 332 8.51 -10.88 28.74
CA SER A 332 9.04 -12.14 29.26
C SER A 332 9.14 -13.23 28.19
N THR A 333 8.24 -13.24 27.21
CA THR A 333 8.24 -14.25 26.14
C THR A 333 9.26 -13.96 25.04
N TYR A 334 9.53 -12.68 24.76
CA TYR A 334 10.37 -12.27 23.62
C TYR A 334 11.67 -11.58 24.02
N TYR A 335 12.03 -11.56 25.32
CA TYR A 335 13.26 -10.94 25.84
C TYR A 335 13.47 -9.51 25.31
N LEU A 336 12.41 -8.70 25.35
CA LEU A 336 12.49 -7.29 24.93
C LEU A 336 13.45 -6.55 25.86
N ASN A 337 14.61 -6.17 25.37
CA ASN A 337 15.68 -5.59 26.18
C ASN A 337 15.38 -4.18 26.72
N ASN A 338 14.30 -3.54 26.28
CA ASN A 338 13.87 -2.25 26.82
C ASN A 338 12.34 -2.10 26.81
N PRO A 339 11.63 -2.68 27.80
CA PRO A 339 10.18 -2.55 27.92
C PRO A 339 9.73 -1.11 28.12
N VAL A 340 10.56 -0.24 28.71
CA VAL A 340 10.23 1.18 28.94
C VAL A 340 10.09 1.92 27.62
N GLN A 341 11.00 1.74 26.68
CA GLN A 341 10.87 2.35 25.35
C GLN A 341 9.63 1.87 24.58
N LEU A 342 9.23 0.62 24.74
CA LEU A 342 8.00 0.11 24.17
C LEU A 342 6.76 0.69 24.84
N ILE A 343 6.80 0.88 26.17
CA ILE A 343 5.72 1.53 26.93
C ILE A 343 5.62 3.02 26.55
N GLU A 344 6.74 3.74 26.47
CA GLU A 344 6.76 5.14 26.03
C GLU A 344 6.25 5.31 24.58
N LEU A 345 6.63 4.41 23.68
CA LEU A 345 6.06 4.30 22.34
C LEU A 345 4.57 4.03 22.38
N TRP A 346 4.14 3.26 23.34
CA TRP A 346 2.77 2.85 23.56
C TRP A 346 1.89 3.94 24.13
N GLU A 347 2.38 4.63 25.16
CA GLU A 347 1.72 5.80 25.74
C GLU A 347 1.65 6.95 24.71
N GLY A 348 2.68 7.12 23.90
CA GLY A 348 2.66 8.04 22.76
C GLY A 348 1.67 7.67 21.63
N VAL A 349 1.15 6.46 21.61
CA VAL A 349 0.14 5.96 20.66
C VAL A 349 -1.29 6.00 21.24
N GLN A 350 -1.43 6.14 22.54
CA GLN A 350 -2.74 6.21 23.21
C GLN A 350 -3.45 7.56 23.09
N TYR A 351 -2.84 8.57 22.51
CA TYR A 351 -3.45 9.90 22.33
C TYR A 351 -4.10 10.06 20.98
#